data_b58aaee0bac641d69b51ada1bef4d8cd
#
_entry.id   b58aaee0bac641d69b51ada1bef4d8cd
#
_cell.length_a   1.000
_cell.length_b   1.000
_cell.length_c   1.000
_cell.angle_alpha   90.00
_cell.angle_beta   90.00
_cell.angle_gamma   90.00
#
_symmetry.space_group_name_H-M   'P 1'
#
loop_
_entity.id
_entity.type
_entity.pdbx_description
1 polymer ?
#
loop_
_entity_poly.entity_id
_entity_poly.type
_entity_poly.pdbx_seq_one_letter_code
_entity_poly.pdbx_strand_id
1 'polypeptide(L)'
;MLLPDFATRELERQLNRLGFTNFVRTRNGEMTDLGDGLRVAIHVETAIADGPGGDSAMVIEDGTSRLVNQNDCRTGDLAELLKHGPVDMHWLQFSGAIWYPMVYDQPREELIALARSKVESQFARSIRYVDALGARVVVPSAGPPCFLDEDLFSVNMIDGDELSIFPDQTEFIARLAHQGNNNAVMNIPGTTISVTPTEISVQHCVSDAEVQRPFVHKREYLLEYQADWAPWLRDTKASWSVHNTNLVSELQAWWEPLLAMAPSLRGAIGGNCLVKTDGENILIDFPNGKITAHNNEPIKFRMEIARPLLEGVVKQKAVDWSNSLFLSCRFTAWRDGSYNEYLYNFFKSLSVERMRRAEQEVVRKNGAPDEVSNEIELGDYVMQRYCPHRKADLSEFGVIEGDHVVCTLHGWKFQLSDGACLNADDHKLSVRKRTS
;
A
#
# COMPACT_ATOMS: atom_id res chain seq x y z
N MET A 1 -24.59 -6.52 -4.80
CA MET A 1 -23.21 -6.04 -4.58
C MET A 1 -23.23 -4.55 -4.31
N LEU A 2 -22.52 -4.08 -3.27
CA LEU A 2 -22.31 -2.65 -3.05
C LEU A 2 -21.17 -2.18 -3.94
N LEU A 3 -21.33 -1.02 -4.56
CA LEU A 3 -20.28 -0.37 -5.34
C LEU A 3 -19.85 0.92 -4.65
N PRO A 4 -18.58 1.03 -4.25
CA PRO A 4 -18.01 2.29 -3.77
C PRO A 4 -18.07 3.39 -4.85
N ASP A 5 -18.10 4.64 -4.41
CA ASP A 5 -18.09 5.82 -5.28
C ASP A 5 -16.68 6.12 -5.80
N PHE A 6 -16.05 5.13 -6.42
CA PHE A 6 -14.74 5.27 -7.02
C PHE A 6 -14.79 6.15 -8.28
N ALA A 7 -13.71 6.88 -8.51
CA ALA A 7 -13.56 7.72 -9.69
C ALA A 7 -13.46 6.92 -11.01
N THR A 8 -13.19 5.61 -10.94
CA THR A 8 -13.13 4.71 -12.09
C THR A 8 -14.25 3.66 -12.00
N ARG A 9 -14.65 3.11 -13.14
CA ARG A 9 -15.63 2.00 -13.21
C ARG A 9 -14.99 0.62 -13.38
N GLU A 10 -13.72 0.49 -13.03
CA GLU A 10 -13.01 -0.78 -13.23
C GLU A 10 -13.58 -1.90 -12.37
N LEU A 11 -13.86 -1.64 -11.10
CA LEU A 11 -14.48 -2.61 -10.20
C LEU A 11 -15.83 -3.11 -10.77
N GLU A 12 -16.70 -2.20 -11.18
CA GLU A 12 -18.00 -2.56 -11.78
C GLU A 12 -17.83 -3.42 -13.04
N ARG A 13 -16.88 -3.04 -13.91
CA ARG A 13 -16.59 -3.83 -15.13
C ARG A 13 -16.08 -5.24 -14.80
N GLN A 14 -15.23 -5.38 -13.81
CA GLN A 14 -14.74 -6.69 -13.38
C GLN A 14 -15.84 -7.54 -12.75
N LEU A 15 -16.65 -6.96 -11.88
CA LEU A 15 -17.80 -7.65 -11.31
C LEU A 15 -18.81 -8.11 -12.36
N ASN A 16 -19.07 -7.27 -13.37
CA ASN A 16 -19.93 -7.65 -14.52
C ASN A 16 -19.35 -8.84 -15.29
N ARG A 17 -18.02 -8.88 -15.51
CA ARG A 17 -17.36 -10.02 -16.17
C ARG A 17 -17.45 -11.31 -15.35
N LEU A 18 -17.55 -11.20 -14.02
CA LEU A 18 -17.77 -12.32 -13.11
C LEU A 18 -19.25 -12.72 -13.01
N GLY A 19 -20.15 -12.04 -13.74
CA GLY A 19 -21.57 -12.36 -13.79
C GLY A 19 -22.45 -11.62 -12.79
N PHE A 20 -21.89 -10.69 -11.98
CA PHE A 20 -22.72 -9.86 -11.11
C PHE A 20 -23.38 -8.74 -11.91
N THR A 21 -24.69 -8.62 -11.78
CA THR A 21 -25.49 -7.62 -12.53
C THR A 21 -26.33 -6.71 -11.64
N ASN A 22 -26.49 -7.08 -10.36
CA ASN A 22 -27.29 -6.31 -9.41
C ASN A 22 -26.37 -5.52 -8.48
N PHE A 23 -26.39 -4.19 -8.62
CA PHE A 23 -25.52 -3.27 -7.88
C PHE A 23 -26.32 -2.20 -7.14
N VAL A 24 -25.94 -1.99 -5.89
CA VAL A 24 -26.33 -0.80 -5.10
C VAL A 24 -25.14 0.15 -5.12
N ARG A 25 -25.30 1.32 -5.72
CA ARG A 25 -24.26 2.38 -5.75
C ARG A 25 -24.36 3.18 -4.48
N THR A 26 -23.26 3.20 -3.73
CA THR A 26 -23.17 4.04 -2.54
C THR A 26 -22.65 5.43 -2.90
N ARG A 27 -22.93 6.40 -2.05
CA ARG A 27 -22.25 7.70 -2.07
C ARG A 27 -21.15 7.70 -1.03
N ASN A 28 -20.05 8.37 -1.31
CA ASN A 28 -18.90 8.40 -0.41
C ASN A 28 -19.32 8.87 1.00
N GLY A 29 -19.10 8.02 1.99
CA GLY A 29 -19.37 8.30 3.41
C GLY A 29 -20.84 8.47 3.80
N GLU A 30 -21.80 8.19 2.91
CA GLU A 30 -23.23 8.19 3.24
C GLU A 30 -23.72 6.80 3.62
N MET A 31 -24.53 6.70 4.68
CA MET A 31 -25.16 5.45 5.10
C MET A 31 -26.18 4.98 4.06
N THR A 32 -26.02 3.75 3.62
CA THR A 32 -26.94 3.01 2.73
C THR A 32 -27.67 1.97 3.54
N ASP A 33 -29.01 2.03 3.56
CA ASP A 33 -29.86 1.03 4.23
C ASP A 33 -29.94 -0.23 3.34
N LEU A 34 -29.65 -1.39 3.95
CA LEU A 34 -29.69 -2.69 3.30
C LEU A 34 -30.91 -3.54 3.74
N GLY A 35 -31.76 -2.99 4.60
CA GLY A 35 -32.90 -3.67 5.21
C GLY A 35 -32.54 -4.33 6.56
N ASP A 36 -33.60 -4.71 7.30
CA ASP A 36 -33.51 -5.41 8.59
C ASP A 36 -32.62 -4.70 9.64
N GLY A 37 -32.50 -3.37 9.54
CA GLY A 37 -31.67 -2.55 10.44
C GLY A 37 -30.18 -2.51 10.08
N LEU A 38 -29.74 -3.26 9.06
CA LEU A 38 -28.37 -3.25 8.60
C LEU A 38 -28.09 -2.04 7.70
N ARG A 39 -27.12 -1.22 8.07
CA ARG A 39 -26.68 -0.05 7.30
C ARG A 39 -25.17 -0.08 7.06
N VAL A 40 -24.75 0.43 5.91
CA VAL A 40 -23.33 0.44 5.50
C VAL A 40 -22.98 1.80 4.90
N ALA A 41 -21.87 2.40 5.34
CA ALA A 41 -21.21 3.50 4.64
C ALA A 41 -19.86 3.05 4.09
N ILE A 42 -19.52 3.47 2.87
CA ILE A 42 -18.21 3.23 2.27
C ILE A 42 -17.51 4.58 2.12
N HIS A 43 -16.32 4.69 2.72
CA HIS A 43 -15.46 5.85 2.65
C HIS A 43 -14.33 5.57 1.68
N VAL A 44 -14.34 6.25 0.53
CA VAL A 44 -13.34 6.07 -0.52
C VAL A 44 -12.11 6.89 -0.21
N GLU A 45 -10.93 6.25 -0.25
CA GLU A 45 -9.66 6.96 -0.22
C GLU A 45 -9.45 7.67 -1.56
N THR A 46 -9.31 8.98 -1.50
CA THR A 46 -9.17 9.82 -2.70
C THR A 46 -7.73 10.10 -3.07
N ALA A 47 -6.79 9.82 -2.17
CA ALA A 47 -5.37 9.94 -2.48
C ALA A 47 -4.96 8.89 -3.53
N ILE A 48 -4.21 9.34 -4.55
CA ILE A 48 -3.70 8.43 -5.61
C ILE A 48 -2.60 7.48 -5.10
N ALA A 49 -2.30 7.55 -3.80
CA ALA A 49 -1.33 6.70 -3.12
C ALA A 49 -1.44 5.24 -3.49
N ASP A 50 -2.65 4.75 -3.43
CA ASP A 50 -2.92 3.32 -3.55
C ASP A 50 -3.42 2.94 -4.95
N GLY A 51 -3.24 3.86 -5.89
CA GLY A 51 -3.54 3.70 -7.30
C GLY A 51 -4.77 4.49 -7.75
N PRO A 52 -4.97 4.62 -9.06
CA PRO A 52 -6.06 5.43 -9.62
C PRO A 52 -7.45 4.83 -9.41
N GLY A 53 -7.57 3.59 -8.94
CA GLY A 53 -8.81 2.97 -8.50
C GLY A 53 -9.27 3.46 -7.13
N GLY A 54 -8.32 3.82 -6.27
CA GLY A 54 -8.55 4.12 -4.86
C GLY A 54 -8.71 2.88 -4.01
N ASP A 55 -8.79 3.10 -2.71
CA ASP A 55 -9.10 2.11 -1.68
C ASP A 55 -10.31 2.57 -0.88
N SER A 56 -10.84 1.77 0.04
CA SER A 56 -11.99 2.19 0.83
C SER A 56 -12.05 1.54 2.20
N ALA A 57 -12.52 2.31 3.19
CA ALA A 57 -12.95 1.80 4.47
C ALA A 57 -14.47 1.63 4.50
N MET A 58 -14.95 0.74 5.33
CA MET A 58 -16.38 0.45 5.45
C MET A 58 -16.84 0.56 6.91
N VAL A 59 -17.92 1.30 7.14
CA VAL A 59 -18.62 1.35 8.41
C VAL A 59 -19.89 0.52 8.29
N ILE A 60 -20.08 -0.44 9.16
CA ILE A 60 -21.26 -1.32 9.21
C ILE A 60 -21.93 -1.14 10.57
N GLU A 61 -23.24 -1.02 10.58
CA GLU A 61 -24.03 -0.99 11.83
C GLU A 61 -25.35 -1.74 11.68
N ASP A 62 -25.79 -2.35 12.76
CA ASP A 62 -27.07 -3.09 12.87
C ASP A 62 -28.08 -2.45 13.83
N GLY A 63 -27.82 -1.21 14.26
CA GLY A 63 -28.60 -0.48 15.24
C GLY A 63 -28.21 -0.75 16.71
N THR A 64 -27.39 -1.77 16.97
CA THR A 64 -26.88 -2.12 18.31
C THR A 64 -25.38 -2.00 18.43
N SER A 65 -24.66 -2.24 17.37
CA SER A 65 -23.20 -2.26 17.31
C SER A 65 -22.70 -1.64 16.00
N ARG A 66 -21.51 -1.06 16.05
CA ARG A 66 -20.85 -0.45 14.88
C ARG A 66 -19.45 -0.99 14.70
N LEU A 67 -19.20 -1.49 13.50
CA LEU A 67 -17.91 -2.00 13.05
C LEU A 67 -17.32 -1.05 12.02
N VAL A 68 -16.02 -0.76 12.14
CA VAL A 68 -15.21 -0.12 11.08
C VAL A 68 -14.25 -1.17 10.53
N ASN A 69 -14.42 -1.52 9.27
CA ASN A 69 -13.42 -2.28 8.51
C ASN A 69 -12.62 -1.29 7.67
N GLN A 70 -11.49 -0.89 8.19
CA GLN A 70 -10.57 0.00 7.49
C GLN A 70 -9.69 -0.76 6.50
N ASN A 71 -9.43 -2.05 6.76
CA ASN A 71 -8.54 -2.89 5.97
C ASN A 71 -7.20 -2.17 5.73
N ASP A 72 -6.74 -2.06 4.49
CA ASP A 72 -5.52 -1.36 4.08
C ASP A 72 -5.75 0.10 3.63
N CYS A 73 -6.98 0.59 3.73
CA CYS A 73 -7.32 1.97 3.44
C CYS A 73 -6.58 2.94 4.37
N ARG A 74 -5.77 3.81 3.77
CA ARG A 74 -4.94 4.79 4.49
C ARG A 74 -5.60 6.15 4.50
N THR A 75 -6.83 6.21 5.03
CA THR A 75 -7.55 7.47 5.10
C THR A 75 -6.77 8.53 5.88
N GLY A 76 -6.74 9.75 5.33
CA GLY A 76 -6.24 10.94 6.01
C GLY A 76 -7.33 11.71 6.77
N ASP A 77 -8.58 11.27 6.67
CA ASP A 77 -9.74 11.93 7.28
C ASP A 77 -10.47 10.98 8.24
N LEU A 78 -9.97 10.92 9.48
CA LEU A 78 -10.55 10.12 10.55
C LEU A 78 -11.89 10.68 11.03
N ALA A 79 -12.10 11.99 10.93
CA ALA A 79 -13.35 12.62 11.32
C ALA A 79 -14.52 12.09 10.49
N GLU A 80 -14.30 11.77 9.23
CA GLU A 80 -15.31 11.17 8.36
C GLU A 80 -15.74 9.77 8.82
N LEU A 81 -14.83 8.96 9.37
CA LEU A 81 -15.19 7.67 9.97
C LEU A 81 -15.93 7.85 11.30
N LEU A 82 -15.50 8.81 12.11
CA LEU A 82 -16.06 9.08 13.44
C LEU A 82 -17.43 9.77 13.40
N LYS A 83 -17.80 10.41 12.29
CA LYS A 83 -19.12 11.07 12.16
C LYS A 83 -20.31 10.12 12.34
N HIS A 84 -20.10 8.82 12.14
CA HIS A 84 -21.13 7.82 12.34
C HIS A 84 -21.36 7.45 13.81
N GLY A 85 -20.49 7.91 14.73
CA GLY A 85 -20.57 7.72 16.18
C GLY A 85 -19.56 6.69 16.72
N PRO A 86 -19.69 6.31 18.01
CA PRO A 86 -18.74 5.40 18.65
C PRO A 86 -18.58 4.07 17.91
N VAL A 87 -17.36 3.54 17.91
CA VAL A 87 -16.99 2.30 17.23
C VAL A 87 -16.86 1.16 18.24
N ASP A 88 -17.53 0.04 18.00
CA ASP A 88 -17.40 -1.15 18.84
C ASP A 88 -16.25 -2.03 18.39
N MET A 89 -16.09 -2.25 17.08
CA MET A 89 -15.02 -3.06 16.51
C MET A 89 -14.28 -2.31 15.40
N HIS A 90 -12.95 -2.32 15.46
CA HIS A 90 -12.08 -1.76 14.46
C HIS A 90 -11.19 -2.83 13.83
N TRP A 91 -11.42 -3.10 12.56
CA TRP A 91 -10.62 -3.99 11.73
C TRP A 91 -9.66 -3.17 10.88
N LEU A 92 -8.34 -3.41 11.01
CA LEU A 92 -7.34 -2.62 10.30
C LEU A 92 -6.11 -3.43 9.90
N GLN A 93 -5.46 -3.03 8.81
CA GLN A 93 -4.14 -3.49 8.46
C GLN A 93 -3.08 -2.82 9.35
N PHE A 94 -2.28 -3.63 10.05
CA PHE A 94 -1.21 -3.15 10.93
C PHE A 94 0.17 -3.14 10.25
N SER A 95 0.36 -3.92 9.18
CA SER A 95 1.59 -3.98 8.40
C SER A 95 1.43 -3.30 7.03
N GLY A 96 2.45 -3.32 6.19
CA GLY A 96 2.36 -2.81 4.83
C GLY A 96 2.17 -3.92 3.80
N ALA A 97 1.76 -3.53 2.61
CA ALA A 97 1.78 -4.36 1.43
C ALA A 97 2.59 -3.65 0.34
N ILE A 98 3.92 -3.78 0.41
CA ILE A 98 4.86 -3.15 -0.52
C ILE A 98 6.14 -3.99 -0.63
N TRP A 99 6.82 -3.91 -1.75
CA TRP A 99 8.09 -4.60 -2.05
C TRP A 99 9.34 -3.85 -1.54
N TYR A 100 9.23 -2.55 -1.25
CA TYR A 100 10.34 -1.75 -0.76
C TYR A 100 10.55 -1.92 0.76
N PRO A 101 11.78 -2.13 1.24
CA PRO A 101 13.07 -2.08 0.52
C PRO A 101 13.57 -3.46 0.00
N MET A 102 12.85 -4.53 0.22
CA MET A 102 13.31 -5.92 0.11
C MET A 102 13.88 -6.32 -1.26
N VAL A 103 13.35 -5.75 -2.33
CA VAL A 103 13.75 -6.09 -3.71
C VAL A 103 14.89 -5.22 -4.26
N TYR A 104 15.40 -4.27 -3.46
CA TYR A 104 16.40 -3.32 -3.94
C TYR A 104 17.82 -3.87 -3.87
N ASP A 105 18.59 -3.60 -4.93
CA ASP A 105 20.02 -3.90 -5.04
C ASP A 105 20.83 -2.80 -4.34
N GLN A 106 20.95 -2.93 -3.01
CA GLN A 106 21.67 -2.05 -2.10
C GLN A 106 22.35 -2.89 -1.01
N PRO A 107 23.33 -2.33 -0.26
CA PRO A 107 23.96 -3.04 0.86
C PRO A 107 22.92 -3.58 1.85
N ARG A 108 23.01 -4.87 2.20
CA ARG A 108 22.03 -5.56 3.05
C ARG A 108 21.77 -4.85 4.37
N GLU A 109 22.80 -4.30 5.00
CA GLU A 109 22.67 -3.59 6.29
C GLU A 109 21.81 -2.32 6.15
N GLU A 110 21.96 -1.58 5.05
CA GLU A 110 21.13 -0.41 4.76
C GLU A 110 19.67 -0.81 4.53
N LEU A 111 19.45 -1.89 3.76
CA LEU A 111 18.10 -2.41 3.50
C LEU A 111 17.42 -2.87 4.80
N ILE A 112 18.12 -3.53 5.71
CA ILE A 112 17.60 -3.94 7.03
C ILE A 112 17.22 -2.71 7.87
N ALA A 113 18.06 -1.69 7.91
CA ALA A 113 17.78 -0.45 8.63
C ALA A 113 16.52 0.25 8.06
N LEU A 114 16.39 0.29 6.73
CA LEU A 114 15.21 0.82 6.05
C LEU A 114 13.96 -0.01 6.35
N ALA A 115 14.07 -1.34 6.36
CA ALA A 115 12.95 -2.23 6.67
C ALA A 115 12.45 -2.01 8.11
N ARG A 116 13.35 -1.93 9.09
CA ARG A 116 13.00 -1.62 10.49
C ARG A 116 12.30 -0.27 10.61
N SER A 117 12.86 0.78 10.00
CA SER A 117 12.22 2.10 9.98
C SER A 117 10.82 2.06 9.35
N LYS A 118 10.63 1.22 8.33
CA LYS A 118 9.34 1.04 7.68
C LYS A 118 8.32 0.36 8.60
N VAL A 119 8.70 -0.69 9.33
CA VAL A 119 7.85 -1.36 10.33
C VAL A 119 7.42 -0.38 11.41
N GLU A 120 8.36 0.39 11.98
CA GLU A 120 8.04 1.40 13.01
C GLU A 120 7.05 2.45 12.49
N SER A 121 7.25 2.94 11.27
CA SER A 121 6.31 3.89 10.65
C SER A 121 4.92 3.30 10.41
N GLN A 122 4.84 2.02 10.03
CA GLN A 122 3.56 1.31 9.84
C GLN A 122 2.83 1.15 11.17
N PHE A 123 3.54 0.73 12.21
CA PHE A 123 2.98 0.58 13.56
C PHE A 123 2.50 1.93 14.12
N ALA A 124 3.32 2.97 14.01
CA ALA A 124 2.95 4.30 14.47
C ALA A 124 1.66 4.81 13.80
N ARG A 125 1.51 4.59 12.48
CA ARG A 125 0.29 4.91 11.75
C ARG A 125 -0.92 4.12 12.28
N SER A 126 -0.78 2.80 12.40
CA SER A 126 -1.88 1.93 12.81
C SER A 126 -2.30 2.18 14.25
N ILE A 127 -1.36 2.45 15.15
CA ILE A 127 -1.65 2.86 16.53
C ILE A 127 -2.46 4.16 16.55
N ARG A 128 -2.09 5.14 15.72
CA ARG A 128 -2.83 6.40 15.62
C ARG A 128 -4.29 6.20 15.18
N TYR A 129 -4.54 5.26 14.26
CA TYR A 129 -5.90 4.89 13.89
C TYR A 129 -6.64 4.23 15.06
N VAL A 130 -5.99 3.34 15.79
CA VAL A 130 -6.57 2.68 16.97
C VAL A 130 -6.95 3.71 18.04
N ASP A 131 -6.04 4.64 18.34
CA ASP A 131 -6.27 5.69 19.35
C ASP A 131 -7.39 6.64 18.94
N ALA A 132 -7.43 7.04 17.68
CA ALA A 132 -8.43 7.97 17.17
C ALA A 132 -9.84 7.36 17.14
N LEU A 133 -10.00 6.10 16.71
CA LEU A 133 -11.31 5.45 16.68
C LEU A 133 -11.77 4.97 18.05
N GLY A 134 -10.87 4.68 18.99
CA GLY A 134 -11.20 4.30 20.36
C GLY A 134 -12.14 3.11 20.48
N ALA A 135 -12.05 2.14 19.55
CA ALA A 135 -12.95 1.00 19.47
C ALA A 135 -12.87 0.11 20.71
N ARG A 136 -13.96 -0.53 21.08
CA ARG A 136 -14.02 -1.48 22.21
C ARG A 136 -13.20 -2.75 21.96
N VAL A 137 -13.06 -3.17 20.71
CA VAL A 137 -12.16 -4.25 20.27
C VAL A 137 -11.45 -3.86 19.00
N VAL A 138 -10.15 -4.18 18.96
CA VAL A 138 -9.28 -3.96 17.80
C VAL A 138 -8.88 -5.30 17.20
N VAL A 139 -9.04 -5.44 15.89
CA VAL A 139 -8.70 -6.66 15.14
C VAL A 139 -7.62 -6.35 14.13
N PRO A 140 -6.33 -6.49 14.49
CA PRO A 140 -5.25 -6.40 13.53
C PRO A 140 -5.40 -7.47 12.46
N SER A 141 -5.35 -7.09 11.18
CA SER A 141 -5.62 -7.98 10.06
C SER A 141 -4.74 -7.67 8.85
N ALA A 142 -4.98 -8.38 7.74
CA ALA A 142 -4.27 -8.20 6.47
C ALA A 142 -2.74 -8.30 6.58
N GLY A 143 -2.25 -9.27 7.32
CA GLY A 143 -0.83 -9.58 7.47
C GLY A 143 -0.55 -10.61 8.56
N PRO A 144 0.66 -11.20 8.55
CA PRO A 144 1.66 -11.07 7.49
C PRO A 144 1.33 -11.89 6.24
N PRO A 145 1.85 -11.53 5.05
CA PRO A 145 1.81 -12.41 3.87
C PRO A 145 2.74 -13.60 4.09
N CYS A 146 2.53 -14.67 3.31
CA CYS A 146 3.38 -15.86 3.34
C CYS A 146 4.12 -16.02 2.01
N PHE A 147 5.45 -16.00 2.04
CA PHE A 147 6.32 -16.20 0.88
C PHE A 147 6.79 -17.66 0.85
N LEU A 148 6.33 -18.41 -0.15
CA LEU A 148 6.60 -19.85 -0.28
C LEU A 148 7.70 -20.18 -1.28
N ASP A 149 8.15 -19.22 -2.08
CA ASP A 149 9.31 -19.39 -2.94
C ASP A 149 10.58 -19.56 -2.09
N GLU A 150 11.47 -20.43 -2.50
CA GLU A 150 12.71 -20.74 -1.77
C GLU A 150 13.57 -19.48 -1.55
N ASP A 151 13.75 -18.68 -2.60
CA ASP A 151 14.53 -17.42 -2.59
C ASP A 151 13.86 -16.30 -1.80
N LEU A 152 12.55 -16.38 -1.58
CA LEU A 152 11.78 -15.38 -0.83
C LEU A 152 11.41 -15.84 0.58
N PHE A 153 11.76 -17.08 0.96
CA PHE A 153 11.33 -17.66 2.22
C PHE A 153 11.80 -16.85 3.45
N SER A 154 12.99 -16.25 3.38
CA SER A 154 13.50 -15.38 4.44
C SER A 154 12.70 -14.10 4.65
N VAL A 155 11.88 -13.67 3.65
CA VAL A 155 11.02 -12.48 3.78
C VAL A 155 9.90 -12.69 4.80
N ASN A 156 9.66 -13.93 5.24
CA ASN A 156 8.66 -14.25 6.26
C ASN A 156 9.03 -13.80 7.69
N MET A 157 10.17 -13.15 7.94
CA MET A 157 10.63 -12.73 9.29
C MET A 157 10.63 -13.88 10.31
N ILE A 158 11.39 -14.94 10.00
CA ILE A 158 11.42 -16.13 10.85
C ILE A 158 12.34 -15.96 12.05
N ASP A 159 13.55 -15.43 11.82
CA ASP A 159 14.60 -15.29 12.82
C ASP A 159 14.73 -13.85 13.38
N GLY A 160 13.92 -12.93 12.92
CA GLY A 160 13.80 -11.56 13.43
C GLY A 160 14.78 -10.54 12.85
N ASP A 161 15.84 -11.00 12.19
CA ASP A 161 16.90 -10.14 11.60
C ASP A 161 16.91 -10.16 10.06
N GLU A 162 15.84 -10.67 9.47
CA GLU A 162 15.73 -10.75 8.03
C GLU A 162 15.33 -9.40 7.43
N LEU A 163 15.65 -9.25 6.16
CA LEU A 163 15.20 -8.14 5.35
C LEU A 163 13.71 -8.32 5.03
N SER A 164 12.85 -7.76 5.88
CA SER A 164 11.40 -7.82 5.73
C SER A 164 10.70 -6.64 6.40
N ILE A 165 9.48 -6.38 5.97
CA ILE A 165 8.59 -5.35 6.51
C ILE A 165 7.27 -5.95 7.02
N PHE A 166 7.21 -7.25 7.22
CA PHE A 166 6.00 -8.01 7.51
C PHE A 166 6.05 -8.66 8.90
N PRO A 167 5.95 -7.86 9.98
CA PRO A 167 5.89 -8.39 11.35
C PRO A 167 4.64 -9.22 11.57
N ASP A 168 4.69 -10.11 12.54
CA ASP A 168 3.54 -10.91 12.93
C ASP A 168 2.47 -10.07 13.64
N GLN A 169 1.23 -10.54 13.58
CA GLN A 169 0.10 -9.93 14.27
C GLN A 169 0.33 -9.85 15.79
N THR A 170 1.00 -10.85 16.37
CA THR A 170 1.38 -10.89 17.78
C THR A 170 2.29 -9.73 18.20
N GLU A 171 3.19 -9.29 17.33
CA GLU A 171 4.09 -8.16 17.59
C GLU A 171 3.31 -6.84 17.69
N PHE A 172 2.34 -6.63 16.80
CA PHE A 172 1.50 -5.44 16.85
C PHE A 172 0.59 -5.43 18.07
N ILE A 173 -0.02 -6.59 18.44
CA ILE A 173 -0.82 -6.74 19.66
C ILE A 173 0.03 -6.43 20.89
N ALA A 174 1.26 -6.97 20.98
CA ALA A 174 2.17 -6.68 22.07
C ALA A 174 2.54 -5.18 22.14
N ARG A 175 2.77 -4.54 20.99
CA ARG A 175 3.05 -3.10 20.92
C ARG A 175 1.87 -2.27 21.46
N LEU A 176 0.64 -2.59 21.10
CA LEU A 176 -0.56 -1.94 21.64
C LEU A 176 -0.68 -2.12 23.15
N ALA A 177 -0.46 -3.34 23.66
CA ALA A 177 -0.50 -3.64 25.09
C ALA A 177 0.55 -2.84 25.86
N HIS A 178 1.77 -2.68 25.33
CA HIS A 178 2.80 -1.84 25.93
C HIS A 178 2.41 -0.37 26.06
N GLN A 179 1.52 0.11 25.21
CA GLN A 179 0.99 1.47 25.25
C GLN A 179 -0.29 1.61 26.09
N GLY A 180 -0.69 0.51 26.78
CA GLY A 180 -1.87 0.47 27.64
C GLY A 180 -3.16 0.10 26.93
N ASN A 181 -3.11 -0.22 25.63
CA ASN A 181 -4.26 -0.64 24.85
C ASN A 181 -4.34 -2.17 24.81
N ASN A 182 -5.18 -2.76 25.68
CA ASN A 182 -5.30 -4.22 25.87
C ASN A 182 -6.55 -4.82 25.21
N ASN A 183 -7.19 -4.11 24.30
CA ASN A 183 -8.42 -4.54 23.61
C ASN A 183 -8.17 -5.15 22.24
N ALA A 184 -6.91 -5.32 21.83
CA ALA A 184 -6.57 -6.00 20.59
C ALA A 184 -6.67 -7.52 20.73
N VAL A 185 -7.29 -8.17 19.75
CA VAL A 185 -7.53 -9.62 19.76
C VAL A 185 -6.88 -10.30 18.56
N MET A 186 -6.42 -11.53 18.78
CA MET A 186 -5.94 -12.39 17.70
C MET A 186 -7.10 -12.82 16.82
N ASN A 187 -6.91 -12.74 15.51
CA ASN A 187 -7.88 -13.20 14.53
C ASN A 187 -7.21 -14.10 13.48
N ILE A 188 -7.69 -15.33 13.39
CA ILE A 188 -7.28 -16.30 12.37
C ILE A 188 -8.51 -16.73 11.54
N PRO A 189 -8.33 -17.33 10.36
CA PRO A 189 -9.46 -17.88 9.59
C PRO A 189 -10.33 -18.79 10.44
N GLY A 190 -11.65 -18.54 10.45
CA GLY A 190 -12.62 -19.27 11.27
C GLY A 190 -12.84 -18.73 12.68
N THR A 191 -12.14 -17.66 13.09
CA THR A 191 -12.46 -16.97 14.36
C THR A 191 -13.80 -16.25 14.25
N THR A 192 -14.64 -16.40 15.26
CA THR A 192 -15.87 -15.64 15.43
C THR A 192 -15.69 -14.60 16.52
N ILE A 193 -15.98 -13.35 16.22
CA ILE A 193 -15.99 -12.24 17.19
C ILE A 193 -17.42 -11.73 17.29
N SER A 194 -18.04 -11.95 18.45
CA SER A 194 -19.40 -11.47 18.73
C SER A 194 -19.32 -10.16 19.52
N VAL A 195 -20.01 -9.15 19.01
CA VAL A 195 -20.04 -7.82 19.62
C VAL A 195 -21.49 -7.46 19.92
N THR A 196 -21.77 -7.22 21.20
CA THR A 196 -23.06 -6.71 21.69
C THR A 196 -22.83 -5.41 22.46
N PRO A 197 -23.87 -4.63 22.78
CA PRO A 197 -23.70 -3.43 23.60
C PRO A 197 -22.99 -3.67 24.94
N THR A 198 -23.15 -4.84 25.52
CA THR A 198 -22.64 -5.19 26.87
C THR A 198 -21.45 -6.13 26.88
N GLU A 199 -21.23 -6.90 25.83
CA GLU A 199 -20.22 -7.96 25.81
C GLU A 199 -19.50 -8.07 24.47
N ILE A 200 -18.23 -8.46 24.54
CA ILE A 200 -17.43 -8.87 23.39
C ILE A 200 -16.87 -10.26 23.71
N SER A 201 -17.08 -11.20 22.82
CA SER A 201 -16.51 -12.55 22.93
C SER A 201 -15.77 -12.94 21.67
N VAL A 202 -14.67 -13.66 21.83
CA VAL A 202 -13.82 -14.19 20.76
C VAL A 202 -13.77 -15.69 20.87
N GLN A 203 -14.11 -16.39 19.81
CA GLN A 203 -14.09 -17.85 19.76
C GLN A 203 -13.31 -18.30 18.53
N HIS A 204 -12.22 -19.01 18.74
CA HIS A 204 -11.45 -19.66 17.69
C HIS A 204 -12.07 -20.99 17.28
N CYS A 205 -11.89 -21.36 16.01
CA CYS A 205 -12.34 -22.66 15.49
C CYS A 205 -11.39 -23.82 15.87
N VAL A 206 -10.23 -23.49 16.43
CA VAL A 206 -9.19 -24.43 16.88
C VAL A 206 -8.77 -24.08 18.30
N SER A 207 -7.96 -24.92 18.94
CA SER A 207 -7.44 -24.68 20.30
C SER A 207 -6.48 -23.48 20.33
N ASP A 208 -6.34 -22.84 21.49
CA ASP A 208 -5.41 -21.71 21.67
C ASP A 208 -3.97 -22.11 21.31
N ALA A 209 -3.55 -23.33 21.57
CA ALA A 209 -2.23 -23.83 21.20
C ALA A 209 -2.06 -23.85 19.66
N GLU A 210 -3.08 -24.26 18.94
CA GLU A 210 -3.08 -24.25 17.46
C GLU A 210 -3.12 -22.82 16.90
N VAL A 211 -3.82 -21.89 17.55
CA VAL A 211 -3.80 -20.46 17.20
C VAL A 211 -2.39 -19.90 17.33
N GLN A 212 -1.67 -20.27 18.37
CA GLN A 212 -0.31 -19.76 18.66
C GLN A 212 0.79 -20.44 17.84
N ARG A 213 0.57 -21.67 17.36
CA ARG A 213 1.57 -22.47 16.66
C ARG A 213 2.26 -21.73 15.48
N PRO A 214 1.55 -21.03 14.59
CA PRO A 214 2.15 -20.28 13.48
C PRO A 214 3.15 -19.19 13.90
N PHE A 215 3.08 -18.72 15.14
CA PHE A 215 3.92 -17.66 15.67
C PHE A 215 5.04 -18.21 16.57
N VAL A 216 4.74 -19.16 17.43
CA VAL A 216 5.72 -19.75 18.38
C VAL A 216 6.65 -20.75 17.68
N HIS A 217 6.14 -21.53 16.73
CA HIS A 217 6.89 -22.50 15.93
C HIS A 217 6.89 -22.10 14.45
N LYS A 218 7.13 -20.81 14.17
CA LYS A 218 6.94 -20.18 12.86
C LYS A 218 7.71 -20.90 11.75
N ARG A 219 8.98 -21.25 11.96
CA ARG A 219 9.82 -21.93 10.95
C ARG A 219 9.22 -23.28 10.56
N GLU A 220 8.88 -24.11 11.54
CA GLU A 220 8.34 -25.45 11.32
C GLU A 220 6.97 -25.36 10.62
N TYR A 221 6.12 -24.47 11.09
CA TYR A 221 4.81 -24.23 10.48
C TYR A 221 4.92 -23.78 9.01
N LEU A 222 5.81 -22.84 8.71
CA LEU A 222 5.99 -22.33 7.35
C LEU A 222 6.63 -23.37 6.42
N LEU A 223 7.54 -24.23 6.91
CA LEU A 223 8.09 -25.32 6.13
C LEU A 223 7.04 -26.38 5.78
N GLU A 224 6.17 -26.74 6.72
CA GLU A 224 5.03 -27.61 6.45
C GLU A 224 4.10 -26.96 5.41
N TYR A 225 3.75 -25.70 5.58
CA TYR A 225 2.88 -24.97 4.66
C TYR A 225 3.51 -24.84 3.25
N GLN A 226 4.82 -24.59 3.18
CA GLN A 226 5.55 -24.58 1.92
C GLN A 226 5.49 -25.95 1.22
N ALA A 227 5.68 -27.04 1.97
CA ALA A 227 5.62 -28.40 1.43
C ALA A 227 4.22 -28.71 0.87
N ASP A 228 3.17 -28.33 1.58
CA ASP A 228 1.78 -28.55 1.15
C ASP A 228 1.46 -27.82 -0.17
N TRP A 229 1.98 -26.61 -0.35
CA TRP A 229 1.71 -25.78 -1.51
C TRP A 229 2.74 -25.92 -2.64
N ALA A 230 3.86 -26.63 -2.42
CA ALA A 230 4.92 -26.78 -3.40
C ALA A 230 4.44 -27.38 -4.75
N PRO A 231 3.56 -28.40 -4.78
CA PRO A 231 3.03 -28.92 -6.06
C PRO A 231 2.28 -27.86 -6.85
N TRP A 232 1.34 -27.15 -6.18
CA TRP A 232 0.54 -26.10 -6.81
C TRP A 232 1.42 -24.95 -7.33
N LEU A 233 2.39 -24.51 -6.53
CA LEU A 233 3.31 -23.42 -6.90
C LEU A 233 4.16 -23.80 -8.12
N ARG A 234 4.69 -25.04 -8.15
CA ARG A 234 5.43 -25.58 -9.28
C ARG A 234 4.57 -25.61 -10.55
N ASP A 235 3.34 -26.14 -10.47
CA ASP A 235 2.44 -26.26 -11.61
C ASP A 235 2.00 -24.86 -12.10
N THR A 236 1.77 -23.93 -11.19
CA THR A 236 1.48 -22.53 -11.51
C THR A 236 2.65 -21.88 -12.25
N LYS A 237 3.88 -22.01 -11.75
CA LYS A 237 5.10 -21.49 -12.42
C LYS A 237 5.32 -22.15 -13.79
N ALA A 238 5.08 -23.45 -13.91
CA ALA A 238 5.17 -24.15 -15.18
C ALA A 238 4.14 -23.65 -16.21
N SER A 239 2.99 -23.15 -15.76
CA SER A 239 1.98 -22.55 -16.64
C SER A 239 2.39 -21.16 -17.19
N TRP A 240 3.40 -20.52 -16.61
CA TRP A 240 4.00 -19.30 -17.15
C TRP A 240 4.87 -19.65 -18.36
N SER A 241 4.25 -20.15 -19.41
CA SER A 241 4.97 -20.61 -20.58
C SER A 241 5.70 -19.48 -21.30
N VAL A 242 6.96 -19.68 -21.62
CA VAL A 242 7.74 -18.77 -22.46
C VAL A 242 7.25 -18.89 -23.89
N HIS A 243 6.74 -17.80 -24.45
CA HIS A 243 6.18 -17.75 -25.80
C HIS A 243 7.17 -17.21 -26.84
N ASN A 244 8.41 -16.86 -26.42
CA ASN A 244 9.43 -16.23 -27.26
C ASN A 244 8.89 -15.01 -28.03
N THR A 245 8.00 -14.26 -27.41
CA THR A 245 7.47 -13.02 -27.98
C THR A 245 8.56 -11.95 -28.01
N ASN A 246 8.51 -11.06 -28.98
CA ASN A 246 9.32 -9.85 -28.97
C ASN A 246 8.70 -8.86 -27.99
N LEU A 247 9.17 -8.86 -26.75
CA LEU A 247 8.64 -8.02 -25.67
C LEU A 247 8.75 -6.53 -25.98
N VAL A 248 9.82 -6.09 -26.68
CA VAL A 248 9.93 -4.69 -27.12
C VAL A 248 8.74 -4.31 -27.97
N SER A 249 8.41 -5.10 -28.99
CA SER A 249 7.29 -4.80 -29.89
C SER A 249 5.92 -4.84 -29.17
N GLU A 250 5.73 -5.79 -28.25
CA GLU A 250 4.49 -5.89 -27.46
C GLU A 250 4.32 -4.67 -26.54
N LEU A 251 5.38 -4.25 -25.87
CA LEU A 251 5.37 -3.09 -25.00
C LEU A 251 5.28 -1.77 -25.78
N GLN A 252 5.91 -1.67 -26.96
CA GLN A 252 5.72 -0.54 -27.88
C GLN A 252 4.26 -0.35 -28.21
N ALA A 253 3.62 -1.40 -28.69
CA ALA A 253 2.22 -1.36 -29.08
C ALA A 253 1.27 -1.02 -27.93
N TRP A 254 1.62 -1.41 -26.70
CA TRP A 254 0.79 -1.19 -25.53
C TRP A 254 1.11 0.14 -24.81
N TRP A 255 2.39 0.44 -24.54
CA TRP A 255 2.78 1.54 -23.66
C TRP A 255 3.07 2.86 -24.37
N GLU A 256 3.57 2.85 -25.62
CA GLU A 256 3.84 4.12 -26.30
C GLU A 256 2.59 4.99 -26.47
N PRO A 257 1.39 4.47 -26.79
CA PRO A 257 0.18 5.27 -26.76
C PRO A 257 -0.15 5.86 -25.40
N LEU A 258 0.14 5.12 -24.29
CA LEU A 258 -0.05 5.59 -22.93
C LEU A 258 0.97 6.67 -22.57
N LEU A 259 2.23 6.46 -22.91
CA LEU A 259 3.31 7.44 -22.72
C LEU A 259 3.04 8.75 -23.49
N ALA A 260 2.50 8.67 -24.70
CA ALA A 260 2.17 9.84 -25.51
C ALA A 260 1.11 10.73 -24.86
N MET A 261 0.20 10.16 -24.06
CA MET A 261 -0.86 10.93 -23.40
C MET A 261 -0.49 11.40 -21.97
N ALA A 262 0.72 11.12 -21.48
CA ALA A 262 1.16 11.44 -20.12
C ALA A 262 2.51 12.23 -20.11
N PRO A 263 2.61 13.40 -20.78
CA PRO A 263 3.85 14.15 -20.87
C PRO A 263 4.32 14.69 -19.52
N SER A 264 3.43 15.12 -18.62
CA SER A 264 3.80 15.65 -17.31
C SER A 264 4.30 14.53 -16.38
N LEU A 265 3.65 13.36 -16.40
CA LEU A 265 4.10 12.18 -15.66
C LEU A 265 5.49 11.73 -16.14
N ARG A 266 5.73 11.67 -17.46
CA ARG A 266 7.06 11.37 -18.02
C ARG A 266 8.12 12.35 -17.56
N GLY A 267 7.82 13.64 -17.59
CA GLY A 267 8.70 14.69 -17.10
C GLY A 267 9.04 14.54 -15.62
N ALA A 268 8.06 14.19 -14.79
CA ALA A 268 8.23 13.94 -13.35
C ALA A 268 9.05 12.66 -13.04
N ILE A 269 8.95 11.61 -13.87
CA ILE A 269 9.85 10.43 -13.79
C ILE A 269 11.29 10.84 -14.10
N GLY A 270 11.50 11.65 -15.12
CA GLY A 270 12.76 12.37 -15.38
C GLY A 270 13.97 11.49 -15.67
N GLY A 271 13.79 10.31 -16.29
CA GLY A 271 14.92 9.44 -16.67
C GLY A 271 14.44 8.10 -17.24
N ASN A 272 15.40 7.34 -17.79
CA ASN A 272 15.13 6.05 -18.41
C ASN A 272 15.01 4.93 -17.37
N CYS A 273 14.14 3.96 -17.65
CA CYS A 273 14.04 2.73 -16.89
C CYS A 273 14.43 1.53 -17.76
N LEU A 274 15.38 0.74 -17.30
CA LEU A 274 15.75 -0.53 -17.90
C LEU A 274 14.92 -1.65 -17.28
N VAL A 275 14.14 -2.36 -18.08
CA VAL A 275 13.54 -3.64 -17.70
C VAL A 275 14.42 -4.75 -18.31
N LYS A 276 15.15 -5.43 -17.43
CA LYS A 276 16.07 -6.50 -17.80
C LYS A 276 15.39 -7.85 -17.59
N THR A 277 15.49 -8.72 -18.56
CA THR A 277 14.99 -10.10 -18.49
C THR A 277 15.90 -11.04 -19.26
N ASP A 278 15.69 -12.35 -19.13
CA ASP A 278 16.51 -13.34 -19.85
C ASP A 278 16.41 -13.14 -21.37
N GLY A 279 17.55 -12.89 -21.98
CA GLY A 279 17.70 -12.73 -23.44
C GLY A 279 17.24 -11.39 -24.02
N GLU A 280 16.74 -10.44 -23.21
CA GLU A 280 16.24 -9.17 -23.71
C GLU A 280 16.39 -8.05 -22.67
N ASN A 281 16.90 -6.89 -23.11
CA ASN A 281 17.01 -5.68 -22.31
C ASN A 281 16.12 -4.58 -22.94
N ILE A 282 15.11 -4.15 -22.21
CA ILE A 282 14.07 -3.24 -22.71
C ILE A 282 14.25 -1.88 -22.05
N LEU A 283 14.44 -0.85 -22.86
CA LEU A 283 14.52 0.52 -22.39
C LEU A 283 13.14 1.19 -22.47
N ILE A 284 12.67 1.71 -21.35
CA ILE A 284 11.57 2.67 -21.29
C ILE A 284 12.20 4.06 -21.28
N ASP A 285 12.20 4.70 -22.43
CA ASP A 285 12.68 6.07 -22.59
C ASP A 285 11.54 7.03 -22.25
N PHE A 286 11.37 7.32 -20.96
CA PHE A 286 10.32 8.22 -20.51
C PHE A 286 10.46 9.64 -21.10
N PRO A 287 11.65 10.27 -21.15
CA PRO A 287 11.80 11.58 -21.77
C PRO A 287 11.21 11.67 -23.19
N ASN A 288 11.45 10.68 -24.02
CA ASN A 288 10.97 10.65 -25.40
C ASN A 288 9.67 9.89 -25.60
N GLY A 289 9.18 9.17 -24.57
CA GLY A 289 7.96 8.36 -24.63
C GLY A 289 8.08 7.17 -25.56
N LYS A 290 9.23 6.49 -25.55
CA LYS A 290 9.57 5.40 -26.45
C LYS A 290 9.95 4.13 -25.69
N ILE A 291 9.69 2.99 -26.30
CA ILE A 291 10.17 1.69 -25.86
C ILE A 291 11.12 1.14 -26.90
N THR A 292 12.33 0.79 -26.52
CA THR A 292 13.36 0.29 -27.44
C THR A 292 14.14 -0.86 -26.80
N ALA A 293 14.90 -1.60 -27.61
CA ALA A 293 15.96 -2.40 -27.05
C ALA A 293 17.03 -1.47 -26.44
N HIS A 294 17.51 -1.81 -25.25
CA HIS A 294 18.58 -1.03 -24.59
C HIS A 294 19.92 -1.23 -25.30
N ASN A 295 20.59 -0.12 -25.62
CA ASN A 295 21.89 -0.10 -26.30
C ASN A 295 22.87 0.84 -25.58
N ASN A 296 23.07 0.61 -24.26
CA ASN A 296 23.94 1.36 -23.37
C ASN A 296 23.51 2.83 -23.12
N GLU A 297 22.28 3.20 -23.33
CA GLU A 297 21.74 4.49 -22.92
C GLU A 297 21.81 4.65 -21.39
N PRO A 298 22.04 5.88 -20.89
CA PRO A 298 21.99 6.13 -19.44
C PRO A 298 20.63 5.74 -18.85
N ILE A 299 20.66 5.07 -17.70
CA ILE A 299 19.48 4.67 -16.97
C ILE A 299 19.45 5.33 -15.60
N LYS A 300 18.25 5.66 -15.13
CA LYS A 300 17.98 6.13 -13.76
C LYS A 300 17.35 5.04 -12.91
N PHE A 301 16.68 4.10 -13.55
CA PHE A 301 16.00 3.00 -12.88
C PHE A 301 16.29 1.67 -13.59
N ARG A 302 16.30 0.59 -12.83
CA ARG A 302 16.42 -0.76 -13.37
C ARG A 302 15.47 -1.70 -12.62
N MET A 303 14.83 -2.60 -13.36
CA MET A 303 14.06 -3.71 -12.85
C MET A 303 14.54 -4.99 -13.56
N GLU A 304 14.84 -6.03 -12.79
CA GLU A 304 15.20 -7.35 -13.31
C GLU A 304 14.06 -8.32 -12.99
N ILE A 305 13.44 -8.88 -14.02
CA ILE A 305 12.24 -9.70 -13.91
C ILE A 305 12.44 -10.96 -14.73
N ALA A 306 12.18 -12.15 -14.16
CA ALA A 306 12.25 -13.40 -14.89
C ALA A 306 11.32 -13.38 -16.12
N ARG A 307 11.84 -13.82 -17.27
CA ARG A 307 11.13 -13.76 -18.57
C ARG A 307 9.72 -14.36 -18.53
N PRO A 308 9.49 -15.57 -17.98
CA PRO A 308 8.14 -16.14 -17.94
C PRO A 308 7.13 -15.28 -17.21
N LEU A 309 7.55 -14.64 -16.11
CA LEU A 309 6.69 -13.77 -15.33
C LEU A 309 6.39 -12.46 -16.09
N LEU A 310 7.41 -11.87 -16.72
CA LEU A 310 7.25 -10.65 -17.53
C LEU A 310 6.32 -10.90 -18.73
N GLU A 311 6.53 -12.00 -19.47
CA GLU A 311 5.65 -12.39 -20.58
C GLU A 311 4.21 -12.63 -20.11
N GLY A 312 4.02 -13.22 -18.92
CA GLY A 312 2.71 -13.45 -18.33
C GLY A 312 1.93 -12.16 -18.10
N VAL A 313 2.53 -11.15 -17.45
CA VAL A 313 1.87 -9.87 -17.17
C VAL A 313 1.66 -9.03 -18.44
N VAL A 314 2.56 -9.12 -19.41
CA VAL A 314 2.41 -8.44 -20.71
C VAL A 314 1.29 -9.05 -21.52
N LYS A 315 1.23 -10.39 -21.62
CA LYS A 315 0.16 -11.12 -22.33
C LYS A 315 -1.23 -10.83 -21.76
N GLN A 316 -1.32 -10.78 -20.43
CA GLN A 316 -2.57 -10.47 -19.74
C GLN A 316 -2.93 -8.99 -19.82
N LYS A 317 -2.02 -8.13 -20.30
CA LYS A 317 -2.13 -6.67 -20.24
C LYS A 317 -2.52 -6.22 -18.85
N ALA A 318 -1.80 -6.71 -17.84
CA ALA A 318 -2.03 -6.38 -16.44
C ALA A 318 -1.85 -4.87 -16.23
N VAL A 319 -2.95 -4.18 -15.97
CA VAL A 319 -3.00 -2.70 -15.94
C VAL A 319 -2.38 -2.09 -14.68
N ASP A 320 -2.12 -2.93 -13.68
CA ASP A 320 -1.53 -2.55 -12.39
C ASP A 320 -0.44 -3.55 -12.00
N TRP A 321 0.81 -3.19 -12.29
CA TRP A 321 1.95 -4.05 -11.94
C TRP A 321 2.28 -4.04 -10.46
N SER A 322 1.84 -3.05 -9.70
CA SER A 322 2.02 -3.07 -8.25
C SER A 322 1.34 -4.30 -7.65
N ASN A 323 0.07 -4.50 -7.96
CA ASN A 323 -0.71 -5.61 -7.42
C ASN A 323 -0.50 -6.93 -8.14
N SER A 324 -0.20 -6.91 -9.44
CA SER A 324 -0.04 -8.15 -10.24
C SER A 324 1.38 -8.71 -10.28
N LEU A 325 2.39 -7.88 -9.99
CA LEU A 325 3.80 -8.26 -10.12
C LEU A 325 4.62 -7.86 -8.89
N PHE A 326 4.65 -6.56 -8.53
CA PHE A 326 5.63 -6.07 -7.56
C PHE A 326 5.37 -6.59 -6.14
N LEU A 327 4.11 -6.73 -5.70
CA LEU A 327 3.77 -7.31 -4.40
C LEU A 327 4.24 -8.77 -4.24
N SER A 328 4.49 -9.46 -5.34
CA SER A 328 5.08 -10.82 -5.29
C SER A 328 6.53 -10.83 -4.85
N CYS A 329 7.23 -9.69 -4.86
CA CYS A 329 8.67 -9.55 -4.63
C CYS A 329 9.56 -10.38 -5.60
N ARG A 330 9.03 -10.91 -6.70
CA ARG A 330 9.74 -11.72 -7.67
C ARG A 330 10.46 -10.88 -8.72
N PHE A 331 11.17 -9.86 -8.28
CA PHE A 331 12.02 -9.00 -9.12
C PHE A 331 13.08 -8.32 -8.28
N THR A 332 14.11 -7.79 -8.93
CA THR A 332 15.10 -6.90 -8.30
C THR A 332 14.96 -5.51 -8.87
N ALA A 333 15.12 -4.49 -8.03
CA ALA A 333 15.07 -3.09 -8.43
C ALA A 333 16.36 -2.36 -8.07
N TRP A 334 16.73 -1.38 -8.89
CA TRP A 334 17.80 -0.43 -8.62
C TRP A 334 17.39 0.95 -9.10
N ARG A 335 17.90 1.98 -8.44
CA ARG A 335 17.72 3.37 -8.85
C ARG A 335 18.97 4.20 -8.58
N ASP A 336 19.18 5.21 -9.40
CA ASP A 336 20.11 6.29 -9.15
C ASP A 336 19.35 7.45 -8.51
N GLY A 337 19.79 7.88 -7.32
CA GLY A 337 19.16 8.93 -6.53
C GLY A 337 17.99 8.49 -5.66
N SER A 338 17.14 9.45 -5.31
CA SER A 338 16.03 9.30 -4.37
C SER A 338 14.84 8.50 -4.93
N TYR A 339 13.89 8.17 -4.05
CA TYR A 339 12.64 7.53 -4.45
C TYR A 339 11.84 8.44 -5.39
N ASN A 340 11.33 7.85 -6.47
CA ASN A 340 10.47 8.52 -7.44
C ASN A 340 9.10 7.84 -7.47
N GLU A 341 8.08 8.49 -6.91
CA GLU A 341 6.72 7.94 -6.86
C GLU A 341 6.07 7.84 -8.24
N TYR A 342 6.44 8.73 -9.16
CA TYR A 342 5.85 8.82 -10.49
C TYR A 342 6.19 7.60 -11.37
N LEU A 343 7.37 6.99 -11.16
CA LEU A 343 7.73 5.73 -11.81
C LEU A 343 6.72 4.62 -11.44
N TYR A 344 6.39 4.50 -10.16
CA TYR A 344 5.44 3.48 -9.71
C TYR A 344 4.01 3.85 -10.07
N ASN A 345 3.66 5.13 -10.12
CA ASN A 345 2.37 5.59 -10.63
C ASN A 345 2.18 5.23 -12.12
N PHE A 346 3.24 5.26 -12.93
CA PHE A 346 3.21 4.74 -14.30
C PHE A 346 2.83 3.26 -14.31
N PHE A 347 3.54 2.42 -13.55
CA PHE A 347 3.29 0.98 -13.51
C PHE A 347 1.93 0.58 -12.89
N LYS A 348 1.32 1.46 -12.11
CA LYS A 348 -0.06 1.30 -11.61
C LYS A 348 -1.12 1.74 -12.63
N SER A 349 -0.72 2.38 -13.72
CA SER A 349 -1.62 3.15 -14.58
C SER A 349 -1.57 2.70 -16.05
N LEU A 350 -1.43 1.41 -16.33
CA LEU A 350 -1.21 0.85 -17.66
C LEU A 350 -2.52 0.66 -18.46
N SER A 351 -3.53 1.50 -18.22
CA SER A 351 -4.73 1.66 -19.05
C SER A 351 -4.98 3.13 -19.39
N VAL A 352 -5.75 3.39 -20.45
CA VAL A 352 -6.07 4.76 -20.86
C VAL A 352 -6.73 5.57 -19.75
N GLU A 353 -7.68 4.97 -19.03
CA GLU A 353 -8.42 5.62 -17.95
C GLU A 353 -7.50 5.96 -16.76
N ARG A 354 -6.68 4.99 -16.34
CA ARG A 354 -5.71 5.17 -15.25
C ARG A 354 -4.61 6.16 -15.60
N MET A 355 -4.07 6.06 -16.82
CA MET A 355 -2.99 6.94 -17.28
C MET A 355 -3.44 8.41 -17.36
N ARG A 356 -4.66 8.66 -17.84
CA ARG A 356 -5.23 10.03 -17.84
C ARG A 356 -5.34 10.57 -16.42
N ARG A 357 -5.76 9.77 -15.47
CA ARG A 357 -5.87 10.17 -14.07
C ARG A 357 -4.50 10.45 -13.44
N ALA A 358 -3.50 9.59 -13.70
CA ALA A 358 -2.13 9.81 -13.23
C ALA A 358 -1.54 11.10 -13.81
N GLU A 359 -1.75 11.38 -15.10
CA GLU A 359 -1.31 12.64 -15.73
C GLU A 359 -2.01 13.84 -15.09
N GLN A 360 -3.33 13.81 -14.92
CA GLN A 360 -4.09 14.90 -14.29
C GLN A 360 -3.61 15.21 -12.87
N GLU A 361 -3.23 14.19 -12.11
CA GLU A 361 -2.71 14.38 -10.76
C GLU A 361 -1.37 15.10 -10.75
N VAL A 362 -0.45 14.75 -11.66
CA VAL A 362 0.83 15.47 -11.81
C VAL A 362 0.59 16.93 -12.19
N VAL A 363 -0.30 17.18 -13.16
CA VAL A 363 -0.67 18.54 -13.56
C VAL A 363 -1.26 19.33 -12.41
N ARG A 364 -2.16 18.72 -11.63
CA ARG A 364 -2.78 19.34 -10.45
C ARG A 364 -1.74 19.70 -9.39
N LYS A 365 -0.81 18.78 -9.09
CA LYS A 365 0.27 19.03 -8.11
C LYS A 365 1.18 20.20 -8.55
N ASN A 366 1.52 20.27 -9.82
CA ASN A 366 2.40 21.30 -10.37
C ASN A 366 1.69 22.65 -10.54
N GLY A 367 0.36 22.68 -10.63
CA GLY A 367 -0.43 23.89 -10.85
C GLY A 367 -1.13 24.46 -9.60
N ALA A 368 -1.06 23.77 -8.47
CA ALA A 368 -1.64 24.30 -7.23
C ALA A 368 -0.74 25.38 -6.65
N PRO A 369 -1.25 26.62 -6.39
CA PRO A 369 -0.52 27.58 -5.56
C PRO A 369 -0.27 26.92 -4.20
N ASP A 370 0.90 27.14 -3.61
CA ASP A 370 1.14 26.86 -2.21
C ASP A 370 0.03 27.56 -1.41
N GLU A 371 -0.92 26.81 -0.87
CA GLU A 371 -1.92 27.34 0.04
C GLU A 371 -1.22 27.69 1.36
N VAL A 372 -0.64 28.89 1.39
CA VAL A 372 0.09 29.49 2.54
C VAL A 372 -0.83 29.71 3.75
N SER A 373 -2.13 29.41 3.67
CA SER A 373 -3.13 29.81 4.67
C SER A 373 -3.50 28.75 5.72
N ASN A 374 -2.89 27.56 5.70
CA ASN A 374 -3.19 26.49 6.65
C ASN A 374 -1.91 26.03 7.37
N GLU A 375 -1.46 26.85 8.32
CA GLU A 375 -0.33 26.47 9.19
C GLU A 375 -0.84 25.81 10.47
N ILE A 376 -0.02 24.92 11.00
CA ILE A 376 -0.22 24.28 12.31
C ILE A 376 1.01 24.51 13.20
N GLU A 377 0.79 24.46 14.51
CA GLU A 377 1.86 24.36 15.49
C GLU A 377 2.09 22.88 15.85
N LEU A 378 3.32 22.41 15.70
CA LEU A 378 3.73 21.08 16.12
C LEU A 378 5.05 21.18 16.90
N GLY A 379 5.00 20.96 18.22
CA GLY A 379 6.13 21.22 19.11
C GLY A 379 6.57 22.69 19.07
N ASP A 380 7.88 22.90 18.86
CA ASP A 380 8.47 24.26 18.76
C ASP A 380 8.44 24.83 17.33
N TYR A 381 7.69 24.24 16.43
CA TYR A 381 7.67 24.61 15.02
C TYR A 381 6.27 25.01 14.56
N VAL A 382 6.25 25.93 13.59
CA VAL A 382 5.08 26.26 12.77
C VAL A 382 5.35 25.73 11.37
N MET A 383 4.41 24.97 10.82
CA MET A 383 4.56 24.35 9.52
C MET A 383 3.24 24.31 8.75
N GLN A 384 3.34 24.08 7.44
CA GLN A 384 2.13 23.84 6.66
C GLN A 384 1.39 22.61 7.18
N ARG A 385 0.06 22.71 7.23
CA ARG A 385 -0.82 21.67 7.77
C ARG A 385 -0.77 20.37 6.97
N TYR A 386 -0.70 20.47 5.67
CA TYR A 386 -0.79 19.30 4.80
C TYR A 386 0.56 18.86 4.27
N CYS A 387 0.88 17.58 4.44
CA CYS A 387 2.09 16.95 3.94
C CYS A 387 2.24 17.19 2.42
N PRO A 388 3.41 17.67 1.95
CA PRO A 388 3.65 17.91 0.52
C PRO A 388 3.43 16.68 -0.36
N HIS A 389 3.74 15.49 0.20
CA HIS A 389 3.61 14.24 -0.53
C HIS A 389 2.16 13.95 -0.97
N ARG A 390 1.21 13.89 -0.04
CA ARG A 390 -0.17 13.47 -0.34
C ARG A 390 -1.24 14.14 0.52
N LYS A 391 -0.95 15.34 0.96
CA LYS A 391 -1.91 16.16 1.70
C LYS A 391 -2.46 15.54 3.00
N ALA A 392 -1.72 14.58 3.60
CA ALA A 392 -2.05 14.11 4.95
C ALA A 392 -1.99 15.29 5.93
N ASP A 393 -2.95 15.39 6.84
CA ASP A 393 -2.98 16.43 7.87
C ASP A 393 -1.89 16.18 8.90
N LEU A 394 -0.87 17.03 8.95
CA LEU A 394 0.26 16.89 9.86
C LEU A 394 -0.12 17.23 11.32
N SER A 395 -1.26 17.86 11.58
CA SER A 395 -1.77 17.99 12.94
C SER A 395 -2.18 16.64 13.54
N GLU A 396 -2.55 15.69 12.69
CA GLU A 396 -2.92 14.34 13.08
C GLU A 396 -1.80 13.33 12.83
N PHE A 397 -1.09 13.43 11.69
CA PHE A 397 -0.11 12.44 11.24
C PHE A 397 1.34 12.93 11.32
N GLY A 398 1.61 14.13 11.81
CA GLY A 398 2.95 14.65 12.00
C GLY A 398 3.52 14.25 13.36
N VAL A 399 4.76 13.73 13.38
CA VAL A 399 5.53 13.44 14.61
C VAL A 399 6.91 14.03 14.44
N ILE A 400 7.38 14.78 15.45
CA ILE A 400 8.76 15.28 15.48
C ILE A 400 9.67 14.17 16.04
N GLU A 401 10.67 13.78 15.24
CA GLU A 401 11.71 12.84 15.59
C GLU A 401 13.07 13.51 15.42
N GLY A 402 13.66 13.95 16.53
CA GLY A 402 14.95 14.65 16.50
C GLY A 402 14.90 15.95 15.71
N ASP A 403 15.58 16.00 14.56
CA ASP A 403 15.71 17.18 13.70
C ASP A 403 14.78 17.18 12.47
N HIS A 404 13.85 16.26 12.41
CA HIS A 404 12.89 16.13 11.31
C HIS A 404 11.45 15.85 11.78
N VAL A 405 10.50 16.18 10.94
CA VAL A 405 9.11 15.75 11.10
C VAL A 405 8.82 14.56 10.18
N VAL A 406 8.14 13.57 10.74
CA VAL A 406 7.67 12.37 10.02
C VAL A 406 6.18 12.47 9.80
N CYS A 407 5.75 12.37 8.55
CA CYS A 407 4.35 12.10 8.22
C CYS A 407 4.09 10.60 8.38
N THR A 408 3.48 10.18 9.49
CA THR A 408 3.29 8.76 9.82
C THR A 408 2.34 8.03 8.86
N LEU A 409 1.53 8.75 8.08
CA LEU A 409 0.62 8.14 7.12
C LEU A 409 1.38 7.36 6.03
N HIS A 410 2.51 7.93 5.54
CA HIS A 410 3.32 7.28 4.49
C HIS A 410 4.82 7.16 4.85
N GLY A 411 5.22 7.60 6.03
CA GLY A 411 6.61 7.55 6.49
C GLY A 411 7.54 8.58 5.85
N TRP A 412 6.99 9.66 5.28
CA TRP A 412 7.80 10.72 4.69
C TRP A 412 8.39 11.63 5.76
N LYS A 413 9.67 11.95 5.59
CA LYS A 413 10.46 12.73 6.55
C LYS A 413 10.90 14.04 5.93
N PHE A 414 10.78 15.12 6.71
CA PHE A 414 11.17 16.47 6.28
C PHE A 414 12.03 17.11 7.35
N GLN A 415 13.17 17.67 6.94
CA GLN A 415 14.09 18.34 7.84
C GLN A 415 13.43 19.58 8.46
N LEU A 416 13.57 19.76 9.77
CA LEU A 416 12.96 20.90 10.46
C LEU A 416 13.73 22.23 10.26
N SER A 417 14.99 22.16 9.81
CA SER A 417 15.82 23.33 9.57
C SER A 417 15.45 24.12 8.30
N ASP A 418 15.04 23.41 7.23
CA ASP A 418 14.80 24.01 5.92
C ASP A 418 13.61 23.40 5.15
N GLY A 419 12.98 22.36 5.72
CA GLY A 419 11.84 21.66 5.12
C GLY A 419 12.20 20.69 4.00
N ALA A 420 13.48 20.42 3.75
CA ALA A 420 13.89 19.49 2.72
C ALA A 420 13.35 18.08 3.01
N CYS A 421 12.83 17.42 1.98
CA CYS A 421 12.38 16.04 2.10
C CYS A 421 13.59 15.10 2.13
N LEU A 422 13.60 14.17 3.10
CA LEU A 422 14.66 13.16 3.24
C LEU A 422 14.40 11.89 2.41
N ASN A 423 13.21 11.78 1.82
CA ASN A 423 12.80 10.60 1.04
C ASN A 423 12.88 10.84 -0.48
N ALA A 424 12.75 12.10 -0.93
CA ALA A 424 12.73 12.46 -2.33
C ALA A 424 13.15 13.93 -2.53
N ASP A 425 13.80 14.24 -3.65
CA ASP A 425 14.41 15.56 -3.91
C ASP A 425 13.40 16.63 -4.35
N ASP A 426 12.19 16.25 -4.73
CA ASP A 426 11.19 17.10 -5.38
C ASP A 426 10.09 17.61 -4.44
N HIS A 427 10.19 17.33 -3.14
CA HIS A 427 9.21 17.76 -2.15
C HIS A 427 9.86 18.61 -1.06
N LYS A 428 9.17 19.66 -0.67
CA LYS A 428 9.59 20.54 0.41
C LYS A 428 8.42 20.89 1.33
N LEU A 429 8.65 20.81 2.64
CA LEU A 429 7.70 21.24 3.67
C LEU A 429 7.96 22.70 4.01
N SER A 430 6.94 23.54 4.03
CA SER A 430 7.05 24.85 4.64
C SER A 430 7.09 24.69 6.17
N VAL A 431 8.22 24.98 6.80
CA VAL A 431 8.44 24.85 8.24
C VAL A 431 9.36 25.96 8.73
N ARG A 432 9.09 26.46 9.94
CA ARG A 432 9.95 27.42 10.64
C ARG A 432 9.88 27.19 12.15
N LYS A 433 10.94 27.56 12.86
CA LYS A 433 10.92 27.55 14.32
C LYS A 433 9.97 28.63 14.82
N ARG A 434 9.20 28.31 15.85
CA ARG A 434 8.30 29.26 16.50
C ARG A 434 9.13 30.38 17.13
N THR A 435 8.82 31.63 16.77
CA THR A 435 9.35 32.79 17.51
C THR A 435 8.57 32.94 18.80
N SER A 436 9.29 32.89 19.91
CA SER A 436 8.75 33.13 21.26
C SER A 436 8.19 34.53 21.41
#